data_bfbb23752d25ccbfb70c86e66113f56b
#
_entry.id   bfbb23752d25ccbfb70c86e66113f56b
#
_cell.length_a   1.000
_cell.length_b   1.000
_cell.length_c   1.000
_cell.angle_alpha   90.00
_cell.angle_beta   90.00
_cell.angle_gamma   90.00
#
_symmetry.space_group_name_H-M   'P 1'
#
loop_
_entity.id
_entity.type
_entity.pdbx_description
1 polymer ?
#
loop_
_entity_poly.entity_id
_entity_poly.type
_entity_poly.pdbx_seq_one_letter_code
_entity_poly.pdbx_strand_id
1 'polypeptide(L)'
;MTKTVNFHTFISLIKKKEVLNISLVKKKEIFMMIGNGTNNQFRYISKTKTILKNMLKQVPTGSVFLYFGDSANKKKPDVGYLFQLLHKLRPDVLIYMIQIDAAKSWGVPDFVSTVYWHGNYKKKSCKWGGVKNGVPCSNTAKWVRVNDRVGITKIFIFGGGAITLDEYKLAKKLKIPCEYFPVERKYLGDKKTKVTNRMTKKQRVGITMGKIK
;
A
#
# COMPACT_ATOMS: atom_id res chain seq x y z
N MET A 1 -19.91 -3.17 -7.63
CA MET A 1 -20.02 -4.32 -6.71
C MET A 1 -18.67 -4.98 -6.57
N THR A 2 -18.14 -5.11 -5.34
CA THR A 2 -16.82 -5.72 -5.08
C THR A 2 -16.87 -7.23 -5.26
N LYS A 3 -15.89 -7.81 -5.99
CA LYS A 3 -15.78 -9.25 -6.20
C LYS A 3 -14.79 -9.87 -5.24
N THR A 4 -15.20 -10.92 -4.53
CA THR A 4 -14.27 -11.77 -3.74
C THR A 4 -13.78 -12.91 -4.63
N VAL A 5 -12.46 -13.13 -4.67
CA VAL A 5 -11.83 -14.12 -5.53
C VAL A 5 -10.72 -14.90 -4.81
N ASN A 6 -10.36 -16.06 -5.32
CA ASN A 6 -9.18 -16.80 -4.87
C ASN A 6 -7.88 -16.19 -5.44
N PHE A 7 -6.72 -16.65 -4.95
CA PHE A 7 -5.42 -16.08 -5.35
C PHE A 7 -5.13 -16.27 -6.84
N HIS A 8 -5.46 -17.42 -7.41
CA HIS A 8 -5.22 -17.67 -8.84
C HIS A 8 -6.04 -16.71 -9.71
N THR A 9 -7.33 -16.59 -9.43
CA THR A 9 -8.23 -15.64 -10.12
C THR A 9 -7.76 -14.20 -9.92
N PHE A 10 -7.32 -13.84 -8.71
CA PHE A 10 -6.78 -12.52 -8.42
C PHE A 10 -5.57 -12.18 -9.30
N ILE A 11 -4.61 -13.08 -9.39
CA ILE A 11 -3.44 -12.92 -10.27
C ILE A 11 -3.85 -12.84 -11.75
N SER A 12 -4.79 -13.66 -12.17
CA SER A 12 -5.30 -13.65 -13.55
C SER A 12 -5.96 -12.33 -13.92
N LEU A 13 -6.75 -11.75 -13.00
CA LEU A 13 -7.37 -10.43 -13.19
C LEU A 13 -6.33 -9.29 -13.30
N ILE A 14 -5.26 -9.36 -12.50
CA ILE A 14 -4.16 -8.39 -12.61
C ILE A 14 -3.43 -8.52 -13.94
N LYS A 15 -3.19 -9.77 -14.41
CA LYS A 15 -2.50 -10.06 -15.66
C LYS A 15 -3.34 -9.77 -16.89
N LYS A 16 -4.66 -9.73 -16.78
CA LYS A 16 -5.56 -9.51 -17.89
C LYS A 16 -5.21 -8.20 -18.59
N LYS A 17 -4.74 -8.33 -19.82
CA LYS A 17 -4.44 -7.20 -20.68
C LYS A 17 -5.75 -6.51 -21.05
N GLU A 18 -5.81 -5.19 -20.99
CA GLU A 18 -6.90 -4.47 -21.65
C GLU A 18 -6.61 -4.44 -23.16
N VAL A 19 -7.49 -5.03 -23.92
CA VAL A 19 -7.50 -4.89 -25.38
C VAL A 19 -8.14 -3.54 -25.69
N LEU A 20 -7.33 -2.50 -25.64
CA LEU A 20 -7.69 -1.19 -26.17
C LEU A 20 -7.27 -1.17 -27.64
N ASN A 21 -8.18 -1.54 -28.54
CA ASN A 21 -7.94 -1.61 -29.99
C ASN A 21 -6.76 -2.49 -30.45
N ILE A 22 -6.95 -3.14 -31.59
CA ILE A 22 -6.19 -4.27 -32.14
C ILE A 22 -4.66 -4.12 -32.24
N SER A 23 -4.07 -2.96 -31.94
CA SER A 23 -2.64 -2.70 -32.21
C SER A 23 -1.75 -2.39 -31.01
N LEU A 24 -2.27 -2.18 -29.79
CA LEU A 24 -1.46 -1.81 -28.62
C LEU A 24 -1.91 -2.53 -27.35
N VAL A 25 -1.42 -3.74 -27.16
CA VAL A 25 -1.56 -4.48 -25.90
C VAL A 25 -0.54 -3.94 -24.89
N LYS A 26 -0.90 -2.90 -24.14
CA LYS A 26 -0.06 -2.44 -23.01
C LYS A 26 -0.24 -3.36 -21.81
N LYS A 27 0.87 -3.81 -21.24
CA LYS A 27 0.88 -4.50 -19.94
C LYS A 27 0.35 -3.54 -18.89
N LYS A 28 -0.62 -3.97 -18.06
CA LYS A 28 -1.08 -3.17 -16.91
C LYS A 28 0.09 -2.91 -15.96
N GLU A 29 0.26 -1.66 -15.58
CA GLU A 29 1.20 -1.30 -14.53
C GLU A 29 0.57 -1.52 -13.16
N ILE A 30 1.37 -2.07 -12.25
CA ILE A 30 0.93 -2.47 -10.91
C ILE A 30 1.67 -1.63 -9.90
N PHE A 31 0.92 -0.82 -9.18
CA PHE A 31 1.44 0.06 -8.15
C PHE A 31 1.02 -0.41 -6.76
N MET A 32 1.79 -0.01 -5.78
CA MET A 32 1.43 -0.15 -4.38
C MET A 32 1.58 1.20 -3.69
N MET A 33 0.70 1.52 -2.77
CA MET A 33 0.82 2.72 -1.96
C MET A 33 0.81 2.32 -0.48
N ILE A 34 1.87 2.69 0.23
CA ILE A 34 2.07 2.42 1.66
C ILE A 34 2.39 3.72 2.41
N GLY A 35 2.29 3.71 3.73
CA GLY A 35 2.64 4.90 4.51
C GLY A 35 1.99 4.93 5.88
N ASN A 36 1.51 6.11 6.26
CA ASN A 36 0.88 6.31 7.54
C ASN A 36 -0.41 5.49 7.67
N GLY A 37 -0.46 4.58 8.63
CA GLY A 37 -1.65 3.78 8.96
C GLY A 37 -2.57 4.50 9.94
N THR A 38 -3.62 3.79 10.37
CA THR A 38 -4.76 4.30 11.16
C THR A 38 -4.37 5.10 12.41
N ASN A 39 -3.29 4.73 13.10
CA ASN A 39 -2.81 5.43 14.30
C ASN A 39 -1.84 6.58 14.00
N ASN A 40 -1.52 6.82 12.74
CA ASN A 40 -0.55 7.80 12.29
C ASN A 40 -1.12 8.61 11.13
N GLN A 41 -2.05 9.49 11.42
CA GLN A 41 -2.70 10.32 10.41
C GLN A 41 -1.72 11.32 9.77
N PHE A 42 -2.03 11.78 8.57
CA PHE A 42 -1.31 12.89 7.95
C PHE A 42 -1.60 14.19 8.71
N ARG A 43 -0.53 14.90 9.07
CA ARG A 43 -0.65 16.19 9.76
C ARG A 43 -1.17 17.30 8.84
N TYR A 44 -0.67 17.35 7.62
CA TYR A 44 -1.00 18.36 6.62
C TYR A 44 -1.70 17.71 5.42
N ILE A 45 -3.00 17.52 5.55
CA ILE A 45 -3.77 16.77 4.56
C ILE A 45 -3.82 17.48 3.20
N SER A 46 -3.89 18.82 3.17
CA SER A 46 -3.91 19.56 1.91
C SER A 46 -2.61 19.38 1.13
N LYS A 47 -1.45 19.47 1.81
CA LYS A 47 -0.14 19.20 1.21
C LYS A 47 -0.06 17.76 0.69
N THR A 48 -0.55 16.79 1.47
CA THR A 48 -0.55 15.37 1.07
C THR A 48 -1.43 15.14 -0.15
N LYS A 49 -2.59 15.79 -0.24
CA LYS A 49 -3.46 15.74 -1.43
C LYS A 49 -2.77 16.30 -2.69
N THR A 50 -2.04 17.40 -2.55
CA THR A 50 -1.29 17.97 -3.68
C THR A 50 -0.20 17.02 -4.16
N ILE A 51 0.55 16.39 -3.24
CA ILE A 51 1.54 15.38 -3.57
C ILE A 51 0.89 14.20 -4.29
N LEU A 52 -0.24 13.68 -3.78
CA LEU A 52 -0.97 12.61 -4.43
C LEU A 52 -1.41 12.98 -5.85
N LYS A 53 -1.99 14.17 -6.04
CA LYS A 53 -2.41 14.64 -7.38
C LYS A 53 -1.23 14.67 -8.36
N ASN A 54 -0.08 15.14 -7.92
CA ASN A 54 1.12 15.21 -8.77
C ASN A 54 1.65 13.81 -9.09
N MET A 55 1.71 12.92 -8.10
CA MET A 55 2.07 11.52 -8.31
C MET A 55 1.15 10.84 -9.34
N LEU A 56 -0.15 11.09 -9.28
CA LEU A 56 -1.13 10.46 -10.18
C LEU A 56 -0.99 10.87 -11.64
N LYS A 57 -0.32 11.98 -11.95
CA LYS A 57 -0.03 12.40 -13.33
C LYS A 57 0.90 11.42 -14.07
N GLN A 58 1.74 10.68 -13.33
CA GLN A 58 2.65 9.67 -13.90
C GLN A 58 2.05 8.24 -13.93
N VAL A 59 0.82 8.08 -13.47
CA VAL A 59 0.15 6.77 -13.45
C VAL A 59 -0.64 6.57 -14.75
N PRO A 60 -0.33 5.56 -15.56
CA PRO A 60 -1.06 5.28 -16.79
C PRO A 60 -2.52 4.89 -16.54
N THR A 61 -3.37 5.13 -17.53
CA THR A 61 -4.77 4.67 -17.54
C THR A 61 -4.83 3.14 -17.46
N GLY A 62 -5.82 2.61 -16.76
CA GLY A 62 -6.00 1.17 -16.58
C GLY A 62 -5.01 0.51 -15.62
N SER A 63 -4.17 1.29 -14.93
CA SER A 63 -3.25 0.76 -13.90
C SER A 63 -4.00 0.11 -12.75
N VAL A 64 -3.32 -0.77 -12.02
CA VAL A 64 -3.83 -1.43 -10.82
C VAL A 64 -3.08 -0.93 -9.60
N PHE A 65 -3.80 -0.55 -8.55
CA PHE A 65 -3.22 -0.28 -7.24
C PHE A 65 -3.56 -1.39 -6.24
N LEU A 66 -2.54 -1.88 -5.55
CA LEU A 66 -2.70 -2.86 -4.48
C LEU A 66 -2.92 -2.14 -3.14
N TYR A 67 -4.00 -2.49 -2.46
CA TYR A 67 -4.43 -1.95 -1.18
C TYR A 67 -4.36 -3.01 -0.08
N PHE A 68 -3.74 -2.66 1.04
CA PHE A 68 -3.55 -3.55 2.20
C PHE A 68 -4.06 -2.93 3.51
N GLY A 69 -4.82 -1.85 3.38
CA GLY A 69 -5.21 -1.04 4.53
C GLY A 69 -6.40 -1.57 5.28
N ASP A 70 -6.65 -0.92 6.40
CA ASP A 70 -7.86 -1.03 7.19
C ASP A 70 -9.06 -0.49 6.40
N SER A 71 -10.27 -0.73 6.92
CA SER A 71 -11.45 -0.03 6.41
C SER A 71 -11.15 1.47 6.38
N ALA A 72 -11.24 2.08 5.20
CA ALA A 72 -10.96 3.50 5.04
C ALA A 72 -11.92 4.33 5.89
N ASN A 73 -11.47 4.77 7.03
CA ASN A 73 -12.28 5.61 7.90
C ASN A 73 -12.19 7.06 7.40
N LYS A 74 -13.29 7.59 6.88
CA LYS A 74 -13.39 8.98 6.38
C LYS A 74 -12.93 10.04 7.39
N LYS A 75 -12.95 9.73 8.69
CA LYS A 75 -12.55 10.63 9.76
C LYS A 75 -11.04 10.59 10.09
N LYS A 76 -10.30 9.65 9.51
CA LYS A 76 -8.88 9.46 9.82
C LYS A 76 -8.04 9.53 8.55
N PRO A 77 -7.40 10.67 8.24
CA PRO A 77 -6.60 10.84 7.03
C PRO A 77 -5.29 10.06 7.13
N ASP A 78 -5.35 8.80 6.77
CA ASP A 78 -4.25 7.86 6.63
C ASP A 78 -4.06 7.42 5.16
N VAL A 79 -3.28 6.39 4.92
CA VAL A 79 -3.09 5.86 3.57
C VAL A 79 -4.40 5.35 2.94
N GLY A 80 -5.33 4.83 3.74
CA GLY A 80 -6.66 4.43 3.25
C GLY A 80 -7.45 5.60 2.70
N TYR A 81 -7.35 6.77 3.35
CA TYR A 81 -7.95 8.00 2.82
C TYR A 81 -7.33 8.42 1.47
N LEU A 82 -6.04 8.18 1.26
CA LEU A 82 -5.42 8.44 -0.05
C LEU A 82 -5.98 7.54 -1.15
N PHE A 83 -6.35 6.30 -0.83
CA PHE A 83 -7.03 5.40 -1.78
C PHE A 83 -8.45 5.88 -2.13
N GLN A 84 -9.19 6.44 -1.17
CA GLN A 84 -10.48 7.09 -1.48
C GLN A 84 -10.30 8.27 -2.44
N LEU A 85 -9.26 9.09 -2.23
CA LEU A 85 -8.95 10.20 -3.12
C LEU A 85 -8.47 9.72 -4.49
N LEU A 86 -7.63 8.69 -4.54
CA LEU A 86 -7.19 8.05 -5.78
C LEU A 86 -8.40 7.65 -6.63
N HIS A 87 -9.34 6.90 -6.04
CA HIS A 87 -10.55 6.46 -6.73
C HIS A 87 -11.37 7.63 -7.29
N LYS A 88 -11.51 8.73 -6.54
CA LYS A 88 -12.23 9.91 -6.99
C LYS A 88 -11.53 10.67 -8.11
N LEU A 89 -10.20 10.75 -8.06
CA LEU A 89 -9.40 11.51 -9.01
C LEU A 89 -9.09 10.72 -10.29
N ARG A 90 -9.06 9.40 -10.19
CA ARG A 90 -8.70 8.47 -11.26
C ARG A 90 -9.62 7.25 -11.23
N PRO A 91 -10.90 7.41 -11.64
CA PRO A 91 -11.86 6.30 -11.69
C PRO A 91 -11.50 5.22 -12.72
N ASP A 92 -10.59 5.54 -13.63
CA ASP A 92 -9.98 4.63 -14.62
C ASP A 92 -8.97 3.64 -14.01
N VAL A 93 -8.52 3.90 -12.78
CA VAL A 93 -7.56 3.06 -12.07
C VAL A 93 -8.29 2.04 -11.20
N LEU A 94 -7.86 0.77 -11.28
CA LEU A 94 -8.44 -0.31 -10.49
C LEU A 94 -7.76 -0.42 -9.13
N ILE A 95 -8.53 -0.59 -8.06
CA ILE A 95 -8.00 -0.80 -6.72
C ILE A 95 -8.33 -2.22 -6.28
N TYR A 96 -7.29 -3.05 -6.11
CA TYR A 96 -7.41 -4.44 -5.70
C TYR A 96 -6.90 -4.59 -4.26
N MET A 97 -7.75 -5.15 -3.40
CA MET A 97 -7.43 -5.34 -1.98
C MET A 97 -6.89 -6.74 -1.71
N ILE A 98 -5.83 -6.81 -0.94
CA ILE A 98 -5.31 -8.05 -0.36
C ILE A 98 -5.34 -7.91 1.15
N GLN A 99 -6.05 -8.78 1.83
CA GLN A 99 -6.20 -8.67 3.27
C GLN A 99 -6.26 -10.06 3.94
N ILE A 100 -5.98 -10.11 5.23
CA ILE A 100 -6.07 -11.32 6.04
C ILE A 100 -7.51 -11.60 6.45
N ASP A 101 -7.87 -12.88 6.60
CA ASP A 101 -9.21 -13.29 7.05
C ASP A 101 -9.59 -12.65 8.39
N ALA A 102 -8.63 -12.47 9.29
CA ALA A 102 -8.84 -11.80 10.57
C ALA A 102 -9.33 -10.34 10.45
N ALA A 103 -9.18 -9.72 9.28
CA ALA A 103 -9.64 -8.36 9.01
C ALA A 103 -10.99 -8.30 8.28
N LYS A 104 -11.66 -9.43 8.07
CA LYS A 104 -12.98 -9.45 7.38
C LYS A 104 -14.03 -8.59 8.08
N SER A 105 -13.98 -8.52 9.40
CA SER A 105 -14.88 -7.68 10.20
C SER A 105 -14.71 -6.17 9.96
N TRP A 106 -13.60 -5.75 9.36
CA TRP A 106 -13.37 -4.34 9.03
C TRP A 106 -14.09 -3.91 7.75
N GLY A 107 -14.65 -4.87 7.01
CA GLY A 107 -15.34 -4.64 5.75
C GLY A 107 -14.38 -4.38 4.58
N VAL A 108 -14.98 -4.19 3.42
CA VAL A 108 -14.28 -3.83 2.18
C VAL A 108 -14.71 -2.43 1.78
N PRO A 109 -13.80 -1.48 1.59
CA PRO A 109 -14.16 -0.13 1.16
C PRO A 109 -14.82 -0.13 -0.22
N ASP A 110 -15.76 0.79 -0.46
CA ASP A 110 -16.53 0.92 -1.70
C ASP A 110 -15.66 1.15 -2.94
N PHE A 111 -14.48 1.73 -2.76
CA PHE A 111 -13.54 1.99 -3.85
C PHE A 111 -12.78 0.74 -4.31
N VAL A 112 -12.92 -0.40 -3.63
CA VAL A 112 -12.24 -1.64 -3.97
C VAL A 112 -13.06 -2.42 -4.99
N SER A 113 -12.48 -2.73 -6.14
CA SER A 113 -13.14 -3.50 -7.20
C SER A 113 -13.04 -5.01 -6.99
N THR A 114 -11.93 -5.47 -6.44
CA THR A 114 -11.67 -6.91 -6.23
C THR A 114 -10.93 -7.12 -4.92
N VAL A 115 -11.33 -8.13 -4.14
CA VAL A 115 -10.67 -8.51 -2.89
C VAL A 115 -10.21 -9.96 -2.92
N TYR A 116 -8.98 -10.17 -2.46
CA TYR A 116 -8.43 -11.47 -2.14
C TYR A 116 -8.22 -11.57 -0.62
N TRP A 117 -8.92 -12.51 -0.01
CA TRP A 117 -8.75 -12.86 1.40
C TRP A 117 -7.72 -13.97 1.53
N HIS A 118 -6.69 -13.72 2.30
CA HIS A 118 -5.66 -14.71 2.55
C HIS A 118 -6.04 -15.55 3.77
N GLY A 119 -6.13 -16.85 3.57
CA GLY A 119 -6.56 -17.81 4.59
C GLY A 119 -5.80 -17.78 5.92
N ASN A 120 -6.18 -18.65 6.79
CA ASN A 120 -5.88 -18.65 8.22
C ASN A 120 -4.45 -18.34 8.59
N TYR A 121 -4.34 -17.38 9.46
CA TYR A 121 -3.18 -16.87 10.10
C TYR A 121 -2.75 -17.78 11.26
N LYS A 122 -1.59 -18.40 11.19
CA LYS A 122 -1.03 -19.13 12.35
C LYS A 122 -0.62 -18.12 13.43
N LYS A 123 -1.14 -18.29 14.65
CA LYS A 123 -0.98 -17.40 15.82
C LYS A 123 0.45 -16.96 16.15
N LYS A 124 1.47 -17.64 15.65
CA LYS A 124 2.89 -17.39 15.95
C LYS A 124 3.59 -16.40 15.01
N SER A 125 2.98 -16.03 13.89
CA SER A 125 3.57 -15.07 12.96
C SER A 125 3.09 -13.64 13.27
N CYS A 126 3.86 -12.61 12.91
CA CYS A 126 3.42 -11.24 13.13
C CYS A 126 2.20 -10.91 12.25
N LYS A 127 1.17 -10.33 12.87
CA LYS A 127 -0.15 -10.14 12.22
C LYS A 127 -0.12 -9.13 11.09
N TRP A 128 0.70 -8.12 11.19
CA TRP A 128 0.61 -6.95 10.34
C TRP A 128 1.73 -6.91 9.31
N GLY A 129 2.09 -5.76 8.84
CA GLY A 129 3.16 -5.58 7.87
C GLY A 129 4.56 -5.51 8.51
N GLY A 130 5.58 -5.42 7.67
CA GLY A 130 6.98 -5.37 8.06
C GLY A 130 7.68 -6.73 8.03
N VAL A 131 8.89 -6.76 8.59
CA VAL A 131 9.76 -7.94 8.63
C VAL A 131 10.18 -8.19 10.07
N LYS A 132 10.02 -9.41 10.57
CA LYS A 132 10.45 -9.82 11.90
C LYS A 132 11.43 -10.98 11.79
N ASN A 133 12.64 -10.82 12.35
CA ASN A 133 13.71 -11.83 12.27
C ASN A 133 13.98 -12.30 10.82
N GLY A 134 14.03 -11.38 9.88
CA GLY A 134 14.25 -11.67 8.47
C GLY A 134 13.04 -12.23 7.70
N VAL A 135 11.93 -12.54 8.38
CA VAL A 135 10.73 -13.13 7.78
C VAL A 135 9.65 -12.06 7.58
N PRO A 136 9.11 -11.91 6.36
CA PRO A 136 8.00 -11.00 6.12
C PRO A 136 6.76 -11.36 6.94
N CYS A 137 6.18 -10.35 7.58
CA CYS A 137 4.89 -10.49 8.26
C CYS A 137 3.75 -10.68 7.25
N SER A 138 2.60 -11.15 7.70
CA SER A 138 1.52 -11.64 6.81
C SER A 138 1.15 -10.69 5.67
N ASN A 139 0.91 -9.40 5.95
CA ASN A 139 0.57 -8.45 4.89
C ASN A 139 1.76 -8.21 3.95
N THR A 140 2.98 -8.15 4.50
CA THR A 140 4.21 -7.99 3.70
C THR A 140 4.46 -9.22 2.85
N ALA A 141 4.32 -10.44 3.40
CA ALA A 141 4.47 -11.68 2.64
C ALA A 141 3.51 -11.78 1.44
N LYS A 142 2.32 -11.22 1.56
CA LYS A 142 1.33 -11.24 0.48
C LYS A 142 1.73 -10.40 -0.72
N TRP A 143 2.13 -9.16 -0.49
CA TRP A 143 2.53 -8.34 -1.62
C TRP A 143 3.83 -8.85 -2.25
N VAL A 144 4.75 -9.46 -1.47
CA VAL A 144 5.90 -10.18 -2.02
C VAL A 144 5.43 -11.29 -2.94
N ARG A 145 4.50 -12.14 -2.50
CA ARG A 145 3.95 -13.22 -3.32
C ARG A 145 3.24 -12.70 -4.59
N VAL A 146 2.56 -11.56 -4.51
CA VAL A 146 2.00 -10.92 -5.72
C VAL A 146 3.11 -10.44 -6.62
N ASN A 147 4.13 -9.77 -6.06
CA ASN A 147 5.29 -9.31 -6.83
C ASN A 147 5.97 -10.45 -7.59
N ASP A 148 6.17 -11.61 -6.95
CA ASP A 148 6.79 -12.78 -7.58
C ASP A 148 5.98 -13.33 -8.77
N ARG A 149 4.68 -13.05 -8.84
CA ARG A 149 3.78 -13.54 -9.88
C ARG A 149 3.52 -12.55 -11.01
N VAL A 150 3.51 -11.26 -10.72
CA VAL A 150 3.09 -10.23 -11.69
C VAL A 150 4.07 -9.08 -11.85
N GLY A 151 4.98 -8.89 -10.89
CA GLY A 151 5.90 -7.78 -10.81
C GLY A 151 5.20 -6.47 -10.41
N ILE A 152 5.60 -5.87 -9.29
CA ILE A 152 5.15 -4.54 -8.88
C ILE A 152 6.01 -3.51 -9.62
N THR A 153 5.38 -2.62 -10.37
CA THR A 153 6.07 -1.59 -11.17
C THR A 153 6.75 -0.56 -10.27
N LYS A 154 6.04 -0.07 -9.24
CA LYS A 154 6.57 0.92 -8.29
C LYS A 154 5.77 0.92 -6.99
N ILE A 155 6.44 1.25 -5.89
CA ILE A 155 5.82 1.49 -4.58
C ILE A 155 5.92 2.98 -4.24
N PHE A 156 4.78 3.61 -4.02
CA PHE A 156 4.67 4.97 -3.53
C PHE A 156 4.55 4.98 -2.01
N ILE A 157 5.40 5.74 -1.34
CA ILE A 157 5.51 5.72 0.13
C ILE A 157 5.20 7.11 0.70
N PHE A 158 4.09 7.22 1.43
CA PHE A 158 3.64 8.46 2.06
C PHE A 158 3.94 8.48 3.56
N GLY A 159 5.08 9.05 3.93
CA GLY A 159 5.54 9.06 5.32
C GLY A 159 5.83 7.65 5.83
N GLY A 160 5.22 7.27 6.95
CA GLY A 160 5.32 5.92 7.50
C GLY A 160 6.08 5.81 8.82
N GLY A 161 6.10 4.60 9.37
CA GLY A 161 6.78 4.22 10.60
C GLY A 161 7.72 3.04 10.41
N ALA A 162 7.97 2.28 11.48
CA ALA A 162 8.86 1.13 11.45
C ALA A 162 8.44 0.06 10.42
N ILE A 163 7.15 -0.26 10.36
CA ILE A 163 6.59 -1.22 9.38
C ILE A 163 6.90 -0.76 7.95
N THR A 164 6.63 0.50 7.64
CA THR A 164 6.87 1.07 6.30
C THR A 164 8.36 1.05 5.95
N LEU A 165 9.25 1.30 6.94
CA LEU A 165 10.69 1.22 6.74
C LEU A 165 11.13 -0.21 6.40
N ASP A 166 10.61 -1.20 7.11
CA ASP A 166 10.94 -2.60 6.86
C ASP A 166 10.46 -3.04 5.47
N GLU A 167 9.26 -2.60 5.07
CA GLU A 167 8.71 -2.84 3.74
C GLU A 167 9.53 -2.14 2.64
N TYR A 168 9.99 -0.91 2.88
CA TYR A 168 10.89 -0.20 1.97
C TYR A 168 12.21 -0.95 1.79
N LYS A 169 12.85 -1.39 2.90
CA LYS A 169 14.10 -2.17 2.83
C LYS A 169 13.91 -3.46 2.05
N LEU A 170 12.79 -4.15 2.27
CA LEU A 170 12.45 -5.36 1.54
C LEU A 170 12.23 -5.08 0.05
N ALA A 171 11.50 -4.02 -0.30
CA ALA A 171 11.28 -3.61 -1.68
C ALA A 171 12.61 -3.31 -2.39
N LYS A 172 13.54 -2.62 -1.73
CA LYS A 172 14.90 -2.37 -2.26
C LYS A 172 15.65 -3.68 -2.49
N LYS A 173 15.58 -4.64 -1.57
CA LYS A 173 16.18 -5.98 -1.73
C LYS A 173 15.59 -6.72 -2.94
N LEU A 174 14.30 -6.57 -3.17
CA LEU A 174 13.59 -7.16 -4.31
C LEU A 174 13.74 -6.34 -5.61
N LYS A 175 14.54 -5.27 -5.59
CA LYS A 175 14.77 -4.36 -6.73
C LYS A 175 13.47 -3.70 -7.27
N ILE A 176 12.47 -3.52 -6.41
CA ILE A 176 11.25 -2.82 -6.77
C ILE A 176 11.48 -1.31 -6.65
N PRO A 177 11.21 -0.52 -7.70
CA PRO A 177 11.31 0.94 -7.64
C PRO A 177 10.43 1.52 -6.53
N CYS A 178 10.99 2.44 -5.73
CA CYS A 178 10.27 3.10 -4.64
C CYS A 178 10.40 4.62 -4.78
N GLU A 179 9.29 5.33 -4.58
CA GLU A 179 9.27 6.78 -4.50
C GLU A 179 8.72 7.21 -3.13
N TYR A 180 9.52 7.99 -2.39
CA TYR A 180 9.18 8.40 -1.04
C TYR A 180 8.75 9.86 -0.99
N PHE A 181 7.59 10.10 -0.40
CA PHE A 181 7.05 11.42 -0.14
C PHE A 181 7.14 11.73 1.36
N PRO A 182 7.94 12.72 1.77
CA PRO A 182 8.14 13.10 3.16
C PRO A 182 6.91 13.86 3.69
N VAL A 183 5.87 13.13 4.08
CA VAL A 183 4.67 13.70 4.69
C VAL A 183 4.71 13.51 6.20
N GLU A 184 4.45 14.60 6.94
CA GLU A 184 4.40 14.55 8.38
C GLU A 184 3.18 13.81 8.88
N ARG A 185 3.33 13.15 10.03
CA ARG A 185 2.26 12.45 10.72
C ARG A 185 1.81 13.17 11.99
N LYS A 186 0.52 13.12 12.26
CA LYS A 186 -0.06 13.44 13.56
C LYS A 186 -0.24 12.12 14.32
N TYR A 187 0.46 11.97 15.42
CA TYR A 187 0.32 10.80 16.27
C TYR A 187 -0.94 10.91 17.13
N LEU A 188 -1.76 9.87 17.12
CA LEU A 188 -3.01 9.78 17.88
C LEU A 188 -2.95 8.72 19.00
N GLY A 189 -1.76 8.31 19.39
CA GLY A 189 -1.60 7.35 20.49
C GLY A 189 -1.82 7.98 21.85
N ASP A 190 -2.35 7.19 22.78
CA ASP A 190 -2.46 7.56 24.20
C ASP A 190 -1.14 8.10 24.74
N LYS A 191 -1.23 9.09 25.64
CA LYS A 191 -0.07 9.71 26.30
C LYS A 191 0.87 8.70 26.97
N LYS A 192 0.42 7.46 27.21
CA LYS A 192 1.18 6.36 27.80
C LYS A 192 2.09 5.61 26.80
N THR A 193 1.85 5.67 25.50
CA THR A 193 2.72 5.04 24.50
C THR A 193 3.73 6.05 23.95
N LYS A 194 4.54 6.66 24.79
CA LYS A 194 5.76 7.40 24.43
C LYS A 194 6.81 6.51 23.76
N VAL A 195 6.55 5.24 23.64
CA VAL A 195 7.51 4.24 23.17
C VAL A 195 7.22 3.92 21.73
N THR A 196 8.23 4.04 20.91
CA THR A 196 8.44 3.38 19.61
C THR A 196 8.12 4.12 18.32
N ASN A 197 7.99 5.42 18.33
CA ASN A 197 8.01 6.13 17.04
C ASN A 197 9.39 6.63 16.65
N ARG A 198 10.40 5.89 17.02
CA ARG A 198 11.78 6.21 16.71
C ARG A 198 12.23 5.54 15.40
N MET A 199 11.67 6.01 14.30
CA MET A 199 12.60 6.33 13.23
C MET A 199 13.42 7.48 13.77
N THR A 200 14.68 7.25 14.10
CA THR A 200 15.58 8.31 14.53
C THR A 200 15.58 9.40 13.45
N LYS A 201 15.87 10.65 13.83
CA LYS A 201 16.03 11.75 12.86
C LYS A 201 16.94 11.33 11.70
N LYS A 202 17.95 10.50 11.99
CA LYS A 202 18.90 9.90 11.03
C LYS A 202 18.23 8.90 10.07
N GLN A 203 17.30 8.06 10.53
CA GLN A 203 16.54 7.13 9.67
C GLN A 203 15.54 7.86 8.77
N ARG A 204 14.92 8.94 9.26
CA ARG A 204 14.06 9.82 8.43
C ARG A 204 14.85 10.53 7.33
N VAL A 205 16.00 11.07 7.68
CA VAL A 205 16.92 11.72 6.71
C VAL A 205 17.44 10.71 5.69
N GLY A 206 17.75 9.49 6.09
CA GLY A 206 18.23 8.43 5.20
C GLY A 206 17.19 8.04 4.14
N ILE A 207 15.90 7.95 4.51
CA ILE A 207 14.81 7.69 3.55
C ILE A 207 14.60 8.92 2.64
N THR A 208 14.63 10.13 3.22
CA THR A 208 14.40 11.38 2.49
C THR A 208 15.46 11.65 1.41
N MET A 209 16.69 11.23 1.63
CA MET A 209 17.82 11.58 0.78
C MET A 209 18.31 10.46 -0.15
N GLY A 210 17.64 9.32 -0.17
CA GLY A 210 18.11 8.18 -0.98
C GLY A 210 19.50 7.66 -0.58
N LYS A 211 20.03 8.10 0.56
CA LYS A 211 21.40 7.83 1.04
C LYS A 211 21.46 6.65 2.03
N ILE A 212 20.59 5.68 1.90
CA ILE A 212 20.84 4.36 2.51
C ILE A 212 21.50 3.54 1.40
N LYS A 213 22.84 3.58 1.39
CA LYS A 213 23.66 2.60 0.68
C LYS A 213 23.47 1.24 1.30
#